data_eb067cceccf58d6baca27c7518331c41
#
_entry.id   eb067cceccf58d6baca27c7518331c41
#
_cell.length_a   1.000
_cell.length_b   1.000
_cell.length_c   1.000
_cell.angle_alpha   90.00
_cell.angle_beta   90.00
_cell.angle_gamma   90.00
#
_symmetry.space_group_name_H-M   'P 1'
#
loop_
_entity.id
_entity.type
_entity.pdbx_description
1 polymer ?
#
loop_
_entity_poly.entity_id
_entity_poly.type
_entity_poly.pdbx_seq_one_letter_code
_entity_poly.pdbx_strand_id
1 'polypeptide(L)'
;LRSIITALLLIFNLXTLNAHYIESGYWKSGETLLTFFXKHNIPQSLYYNLPKEDQESAASIYAGTRYFVAYQDEXLVELLLPISDELQIKVYYEXXEYQFTTLPIAYTTVEDTFVIELENSPYYDIVKHTRLRPLADEFVAIFKNSIDFSRNIRKGDKLILSYEQKMRLGKPHGSPRIKMAMIETNKKPNYLINYKGKYFNEKGVEIEGFYLMRPVDSSKSWISSHFSPKRWHPILKRYRAHLGVDYAANTGTPIKAAADGRVVFIGTKGGYGKTIEIDHGNGFKTLYAHMNDYRRGIKNGTRVKRGQIIGYVGSTGLSTGPHLHFELIRRGTRXNPLSAIKIEKDSLSGEEKREFQALLNSYKAKIEQTIAQNIIPKKIDILPDGEQITLIAQAPIQAPSKKEKI
;
A
#
# COMPACT_ATOMS: atom_id res chain seq x y z
N LEU A 1 23.07 -6.14 10.10
CA LEU A 1 22.82 -5.73 11.49
C LEU A 1 23.09 -4.24 11.68
N ARG A 2 24.28 -3.76 11.22
CA ARG A 2 24.64 -2.35 11.36
C ARG A 2 23.69 -1.41 10.64
N SER A 3 23.22 -1.80 9.46
CA SER A 3 22.30 -0.95 8.69
C SER A 3 20.91 -0.92 9.33
N ILE A 4 20.48 -2.02 9.94
CA ILE A 4 19.20 -2.07 10.64
C ILE A 4 19.26 -1.19 11.90
N ILE A 5 20.35 -1.23 12.62
CA ILE A 5 20.54 -0.40 13.82
C ILE A 5 20.55 1.08 13.44
N THR A 6 21.21 1.42 12.33
CA THR A 6 21.27 2.80 11.87
C THR A 6 19.87 3.34 11.49
N ALA A 7 19.07 2.51 10.83
CA ALA A 7 17.70 2.90 10.50
C ALA A 7 16.85 3.10 11.74
N LEU A 8 17.07 2.29 12.77
CA LEU A 8 16.34 2.40 14.02
C LEU A 8 16.67 3.67 14.79
N LEU A 9 17.92 4.14 14.69
CA LEU A 9 18.33 5.38 15.35
C LEU A 9 17.55 6.60 14.90
N LEU A 10 16.95 6.55 13.73
CA LEU A 10 16.21 7.66 13.17
C LEU A 10 14.74 7.67 13.55
N ILE A 11 14.26 6.64 14.24
CA ILE A 11 12.83 6.44 14.41
C ILE A 11 12.35 6.63 15.86
N PHE A 12 13.12 6.12 16.84
CA PHE A 12 12.71 6.18 18.24
C PHE A 12 13.41 7.32 18.98
N ASN A 13 12.63 8.09 19.72
CA ASN A 13 13.16 9.22 20.48
C ASN A 13 13.43 8.81 21.93
N LEU A 14 14.48 8.02 22.08
CA LEU A 14 14.80 7.54 23.42
C LEU A 14 15.69 8.56 24.15
N UNK A 15 15.03 9.10 24.88
CA UNK A 15 15.66 10.14 25.56
C UNK A 15 16.56 9.75 26.59
N THR A 16 16.11 8.81 27.01
CA THR A 16 16.91 8.25 28.10
C THR A 16 17.41 6.88 27.68
N LEU A 17 18.66 6.64 27.94
CA LEU A 17 19.33 5.43 27.52
C LEU A 17 19.14 4.28 28.52
N ASN A 18 18.07 4.30 29.29
CA ASN A 18 17.85 3.23 30.24
C ASN A 18 17.04 2.11 29.60
N ALA A 19 17.52 0.96 29.79
CA ALA A 19 16.99 -0.38 29.54
C ALA A 19 15.64 -0.46 28.84
N HIS A 20 15.59 0.02 27.63
CA HIS A 20 14.42 -0.15 26.81
C HIS A 20 14.52 -1.43 26.04
N TYR A 21 13.43 -2.16 25.93
CA TYR A 21 13.40 -3.20 24.93
C TYR A 21 12.24 -2.92 23.98
N ILE A 22 12.36 -3.46 22.78
CA ILE A 22 11.45 -3.18 21.71
C ILE A 22 10.89 -4.49 21.19
N GLU A 23 9.57 -4.50 21.02
CA GLU A 23 8.86 -5.61 20.41
C GLU A 23 8.23 -5.15 19.12
N SER A 24 8.21 -6.02 18.14
CA SER A 24 7.36 -5.83 16.97
C SER A 24 6.13 -6.71 17.11
N GLY A 25 5.04 -6.27 16.49
CA GLY A 25 3.82 -7.04 16.44
C GLY A 25 3.11 -6.76 15.13
N TYR A 26 2.03 -7.50 14.91
CA TYR A 26 1.20 -7.31 13.73
C TYR A 26 -0.20 -6.92 14.18
N TRP A 27 -0.73 -5.86 13.59
CA TRP A 27 -2.06 -5.35 13.91
C TRP A 27 -3.07 -6.45 13.64
N LYS A 28 -3.90 -6.77 14.62
CA LYS A 28 -4.83 -7.89 14.51
C LYS A 28 -6.14 -7.44 13.89
N SER A 29 -6.83 -8.38 13.26
CA SER A 29 -8.17 -8.14 12.76
C SER A 29 -9.07 -7.74 13.95
N GLY A 30 -9.82 -6.65 13.78
CA GLY A 30 -10.68 -6.13 14.85
C GLY A 30 -10.00 -5.24 15.86
N GLU A 31 -8.68 -5.14 15.82
CA GLU A 31 -7.94 -4.23 16.70
C GLU A 31 -8.23 -2.78 16.34
N THR A 32 -8.41 -1.94 17.34
CA THR A 32 -8.55 -0.50 17.14
C THR A 32 -7.53 0.21 18.00
N LEU A 33 -7.30 1.48 17.71
CA LEU A 33 -6.39 2.26 18.54
C LEU A 33 -6.90 2.32 19.98
N LEU A 34 -8.22 2.41 20.16
CA LEU A 34 -8.82 2.40 21.49
C LEU A 34 -8.55 1.09 22.23
N THR A 35 -8.73 -0.06 21.58
CA THR A 35 -8.48 -1.35 22.24
C THR A 35 -6.99 -1.49 22.55
N PHE A 36 -6.13 -1.00 21.69
CA PHE A 36 -4.70 -1.00 21.97
C PHE A 36 -4.38 -0.12 23.18
N PHE A 37 -4.97 1.06 23.25
CA PHE A 37 -4.76 1.95 24.40
C PHE A 37 -5.21 1.30 25.71
N UNK A 38 -6.13 0.66 25.57
CA UNK A 38 -6.65 0.03 26.64
C UNK A 38 -5.79 -0.96 27.23
N LYS A 39 -5.25 -1.78 26.41
CA LYS A 39 -4.31 -2.83 26.83
C LYS A 39 -3.07 -2.29 27.50
N HIS A 40 -2.65 -1.11 27.12
CA HIS A 40 -1.38 -0.55 27.56
C HIS A 40 -1.54 0.60 28.54
N ASN A 41 -2.71 0.77 29.10
CA ASN A 41 -2.99 1.81 30.10
C ASN A 41 -2.73 3.22 29.58
N ILE A 42 -3.00 3.42 28.29
CA ILE A 42 -2.93 4.74 27.66
C ILE A 42 -4.32 5.36 27.75
N PRO A 43 -4.45 6.61 28.21
CA PRO A 43 -5.77 7.20 28.35
C PRO A 43 -6.52 7.29 27.03
N GLN A 44 -7.79 6.91 27.05
CA GLN A 44 -8.62 6.96 25.84
C GLN A 44 -8.88 8.39 25.39
N SER A 45 -8.74 9.36 26.28
CA SER A 45 -8.87 10.78 25.91
C SER A 45 -7.84 11.16 24.83
N LEU A 46 -6.71 10.49 24.79
CA LEU A 46 -5.73 10.75 23.73
C LEU A 46 -6.34 10.52 22.36
N TYR A 47 -7.16 9.49 22.22
CA TYR A 47 -7.85 9.20 20.95
C TYR A 47 -9.01 10.20 20.73
N TYR A 48 -9.86 10.38 21.74
CA TYR A 48 -11.06 11.19 21.55
C TYR A 48 -10.76 12.67 21.36
N ASN A 49 -9.60 13.13 21.80
CA ASN A 49 -9.19 14.51 21.58
C ASN A 49 -8.59 14.75 20.20
N LEU A 50 -8.37 13.68 19.41
CA LEU A 50 -7.87 13.85 18.05
C LEU A 50 -8.94 14.44 17.14
N PRO A 51 -8.55 15.24 16.13
CA PRO A 51 -9.50 15.61 15.08
C PRO A 51 -10.09 14.37 14.41
N LYS A 52 -11.31 14.50 13.91
CA LYS A 52 -12.02 13.37 13.30
C LYS A 52 -11.25 12.72 12.14
N GLU A 53 -10.54 13.51 11.36
CA GLU A 53 -9.77 12.96 10.24
C GLU A 53 -8.65 12.05 10.75
N ASP A 54 -8.05 12.38 11.89
CA ASP A 54 -7.02 11.52 12.49
C ASP A 54 -7.63 10.24 13.04
N GLN A 55 -8.81 10.35 13.65
CA GLN A 55 -9.53 9.16 14.12
C GLN A 55 -9.88 8.26 12.95
N GLU A 56 -10.31 8.82 11.84
CA GLU A 56 -10.65 8.08 10.64
C GLU A 56 -9.42 7.35 10.07
N SER A 57 -8.28 8.04 9.99
CA SER A 57 -7.04 7.42 9.53
C SER A 57 -6.64 6.24 10.43
N ALA A 58 -6.75 6.43 11.74
CA ALA A 58 -6.43 5.36 12.70
C ALA A 58 -7.37 4.17 12.54
N ALA A 59 -8.62 4.42 12.15
CA ALA A 59 -9.59 3.34 11.96
C ALA A 59 -9.33 2.53 10.69
N SER A 60 -8.50 3.04 9.79
CA SER A 60 -8.25 2.39 8.50
C SER A 60 -6.99 1.52 8.48
N ILE A 61 -6.38 1.26 9.63
CA ILE A 61 -5.17 0.44 9.70
C ILE A 61 -5.53 -1.01 9.42
N TYR A 62 -4.79 -1.63 8.50
CA TYR A 62 -5.05 -3.01 8.09
C TYR A 62 -4.53 -4.02 9.09
N ALA A 63 -5.27 -5.11 9.25
CA ALA A 63 -4.75 -6.31 9.90
C ALA A 63 -3.47 -6.75 9.17
N GLY A 64 -2.46 -7.10 9.94
CA GLY A 64 -1.17 -7.49 9.40
C GLY A 64 -0.15 -6.36 9.32
N THR A 65 -0.56 -5.13 9.58
CA THR A 65 0.39 -4.02 9.64
C THR A 65 1.39 -4.25 10.77
N ARG A 66 2.66 -4.20 10.44
CA ARG A 66 3.73 -4.42 11.43
C ARG A 66 3.98 -3.14 12.22
N TYR A 67 3.88 -3.25 13.56
CA TYR A 67 4.12 -2.10 14.43
C TYR A 67 5.24 -2.40 15.40
N PHE A 68 5.75 -1.34 16.05
CA PHE A 68 6.80 -1.47 17.06
C PHE A 68 6.37 -0.76 18.33
N VAL A 69 6.67 -1.38 19.47
CA VAL A 69 6.47 -0.77 20.79
C VAL A 69 7.77 -0.81 21.55
N ALA A 70 8.06 0.27 22.27
CA ALA A 70 9.21 0.34 23.18
C ALA A 70 8.69 0.38 24.60
N TYR A 71 9.32 -0.39 25.47
CA TYR A 71 8.96 -0.50 26.90
C TYR A 71 10.09 -0.05 27.76
N GLN A 72 9.70 0.62 28.88
CA GLN A 72 10.59 0.91 29.97
C GLN A 72 9.87 0.47 31.24
N ASP A 73 10.45 -0.48 31.96
CA ASP A 73 9.85 -1.00 33.20
C ASP A 73 8.40 -1.43 33.01
N GLU A 74 8.16 -2.14 31.94
CA GLU A 74 6.84 -2.64 31.55
C GLU A 74 5.81 -1.59 31.10
N UNK A 75 6.08 -0.46 30.93
CA UNK A 75 5.28 0.56 30.53
C UNK A 75 5.58 0.88 29.15
N LEU A 76 4.63 0.93 28.44
CA LEU A 76 4.81 1.30 27.05
C LEU A 76 5.19 2.77 26.98
N VAL A 77 6.34 3.07 26.43
CA VAL A 77 6.80 4.46 26.31
C VAL A 77 6.75 4.98 24.88
N GLU A 78 6.63 4.09 23.90
CA GLU A 78 6.55 4.53 22.50
C GLU A 78 5.89 3.47 21.64
N LEU A 79 5.02 3.91 20.73
CA LEU A 79 4.40 3.08 19.70
C LEU A 79 4.65 3.72 18.34
N LEU A 80 5.05 2.91 17.36
CA LEU A 80 5.14 3.32 15.96
C LEU A 80 4.23 2.41 15.15
N LEU A 81 3.24 2.99 14.48
CA LEU A 81 2.17 2.24 13.83
C LEU A 81 1.86 2.86 12.47
N PRO A 82 2.24 2.20 11.36
CA PRO A 82 1.94 2.74 10.03
C PRO A 82 0.45 2.86 9.77
N ILE A 83 0.05 3.95 9.14
CA ILE A 83 -1.31 4.14 8.62
C ILE A 83 -1.32 4.12 7.10
N SER A 84 -0.18 4.31 6.47
CA SER A 84 -0.02 4.18 5.03
C SER A 84 1.40 3.68 4.76
N ASP A 85 1.77 3.54 3.49
CA ASP A 85 3.15 3.16 3.16
C ASP A 85 4.14 4.27 3.48
N GLU A 86 3.68 5.50 3.67
CA GLU A 86 4.56 6.65 3.86
C GLU A 86 4.45 7.31 5.22
N LEU A 87 3.39 7.04 5.99
CA LEU A 87 3.11 7.77 7.22
C LEU A 87 2.79 6.83 8.37
N GLN A 88 3.29 7.15 9.56
CA GLN A 88 3.02 6.36 10.74
C GLN A 88 2.57 7.23 11.91
N ILE A 89 1.77 6.65 12.77
CA ILE A 89 1.41 7.21 14.07
C ILE A 89 2.58 6.96 15.02
N LYS A 90 2.88 7.95 15.85
CA LYS A 90 3.78 7.80 16.97
C LYS A 90 3.02 8.22 18.25
N VAL A 91 2.88 7.30 19.17
CA VAL A 91 2.38 7.61 20.53
C VAL A 91 3.57 7.45 21.47
N TYR A 92 3.82 8.46 22.30
CA TYR A 92 5.01 8.43 23.15
C TYR A 92 4.73 9.11 24.49
N TYR A 93 5.46 8.67 25.52
CA TYR A 93 5.32 9.17 26.88
C TYR A 93 6.40 10.22 27.13
N GLU A 94 5.94 11.37 27.45
CA GLU A 94 6.87 12.48 27.70
C GLU A 94 6.21 13.48 28.66
N UNK A 95 7.00 13.85 29.64
CA UNK A 95 6.61 14.80 30.54
C UNK A 95 5.42 14.46 31.35
N UNK A 96 5.22 13.20 31.45
CA UNK A 96 4.25 12.91 32.26
C UNK A 96 2.92 12.66 31.68
N GLU A 97 2.95 12.55 30.45
CA GLU A 97 1.69 12.17 29.78
C GLU A 97 1.98 11.59 28.40
N TYR A 98 0.99 10.88 27.84
CA TYR A 98 1.08 10.35 26.50
C TYR A 98 0.77 11.42 25.47
N GLN A 99 1.57 11.44 24.41
CA GLN A 99 1.43 12.36 23.30
C GLN A 99 1.16 11.57 22.02
N PHE A 100 0.49 12.19 21.06
CA PHE A 100 0.21 11.62 19.75
C PHE A 100 0.80 12.53 18.68
N THR A 101 1.50 11.94 17.73
CA THR A 101 1.91 12.66 16.52
C THR A 101 1.94 11.69 15.36
N THR A 102 2.22 12.21 14.19
CA THR A 102 2.46 11.42 12.98
C THR A 102 3.78 11.84 12.40
N LEU A 103 4.46 10.90 11.74
CA LEU A 103 5.73 11.22 11.09
C LEU A 103 5.94 10.32 9.90
N PRO A 104 6.74 10.78 8.92
CA PRO A 104 7.05 9.93 7.78
C PRO A 104 7.73 8.64 8.20
N ILE A 105 7.45 7.57 7.47
CA ILE A 105 8.10 6.30 7.73
C ILE A 105 9.52 6.35 7.16
N ALA A 106 10.49 5.94 7.97
CA ALA A 106 11.87 5.81 7.53
C ALA A 106 12.06 4.43 6.91
N TYR A 107 12.64 4.39 5.71
CA TYR A 107 12.92 3.15 5.02
C TYR A 107 14.20 3.29 4.20
N THR A 108 14.77 2.15 3.86
CA THR A 108 15.84 2.08 2.88
C THR A 108 15.28 1.43 1.63
N THR A 109 16.00 1.56 0.52
CA THR A 109 15.55 0.98 -0.74
C THR A 109 16.61 0.00 -1.24
N VAL A 110 16.16 -1.20 -1.59
CA VAL A 110 16.97 -2.19 -2.29
C VAL A 110 16.65 -2.09 -3.77
N GLU A 111 17.68 -2.04 -4.61
CA GLU A 111 17.52 -2.04 -6.07
C GLU A 111 18.41 -3.12 -6.65
N ASP A 112 17.93 -3.79 -7.69
CA ASP A 112 18.75 -4.78 -8.38
C ASP A 112 18.22 -5.02 -9.79
N THR A 113 19.10 -5.46 -10.65
CA THR A 113 18.76 -5.99 -11.98
C THR A 113 19.56 -7.28 -12.13
N PHE A 114 18.87 -8.37 -12.48
CA PHE A 114 19.51 -9.68 -12.44
C PHE A 114 18.88 -10.65 -13.43
N VAL A 115 19.56 -11.76 -13.65
CA VAL A 115 19.04 -12.85 -14.46
C VAL A 115 19.00 -14.13 -13.61
N ILE A 116 17.92 -14.89 -13.79
CA ILE A 116 17.75 -16.22 -13.22
C ILE A 116 17.48 -17.18 -14.37
N GLU A 117 18.16 -18.31 -14.37
CA GLU A 117 17.82 -19.43 -15.24
C GLU A 117 16.84 -20.31 -14.48
N LEU A 118 15.64 -20.49 -15.03
CA LEU A 118 14.55 -21.15 -14.30
C LEU A 118 14.81 -22.62 -14.07
N GLU A 119 14.60 -23.08 -12.85
CA GLU A 119 14.71 -24.49 -12.47
C GLU A 119 13.36 -25.07 -12.04
N ASN A 120 12.52 -24.25 -11.42
CA ASN A 120 11.21 -24.68 -10.92
C ASN A 120 10.13 -23.79 -11.52
N SER A 121 9.71 -22.79 -10.77
CA SER A 121 8.70 -21.83 -11.21
C SER A 121 9.24 -20.44 -10.99
N PRO A 122 8.70 -19.44 -11.66
CA PRO A 122 9.14 -18.07 -11.41
C PRO A 122 9.02 -17.67 -9.94
N TYR A 123 7.89 -18.01 -9.28
CA TYR A 123 7.70 -17.67 -7.89
C TYR A 123 8.79 -18.29 -7.02
N TYR A 124 8.93 -19.61 -7.12
CA TYR A 124 9.90 -20.32 -6.29
C TYR A 124 11.32 -19.84 -6.52
N ASP A 125 11.70 -19.64 -7.77
CA ASP A 125 13.07 -19.25 -8.09
C ASP A 125 13.38 -17.83 -7.65
N ILE A 126 12.42 -16.91 -7.77
CA ILE A 126 12.62 -15.54 -7.29
C ILE A 126 12.81 -15.55 -5.77
N VAL A 127 11.96 -16.26 -5.03
CA VAL A 127 12.08 -16.31 -3.57
C VAL A 127 13.39 -16.97 -3.16
N LYS A 128 13.75 -18.05 -3.81
CA LYS A 128 15.00 -18.78 -3.51
C LYS A 128 16.22 -17.86 -3.64
N HIS A 129 16.25 -17.07 -4.72
CA HIS A 129 17.44 -16.27 -5.03
C HIS A 129 17.45 -14.88 -4.40
N THR A 130 16.29 -14.31 -4.09
CA THR A 130 16.23 -12.94 -3.55
C THR A 130 15.77 -12.88 -2.09
N ARG A 131 15.03 -13.88 -1.62
CA ARG A 131 14.33 -13.92 -0.33
C ARG A 131 13.16 -12.94 -0.26
N LEU A 132 12.79 -12.30 -1.37
CA LEU A 132 11.70 -11.31 -1.38
C LEU A 132 10.42 -11.94 -1.90
N ARG A 133 9.56 -12.40 -1.00
CA ARG A 133 8.23 -12.89 -1.37
C ARG A 133 7.38 -11.85 -2.07
N PRO A 134 7.37 -10.57 -1.60
CA PRO A 134 6.57 -9.56 -2.33
C PRO A 134 7.00 -9.38 -3.78
N LEU A 135 8.28 -9.54 -4.08
CA LEU A 135 8.75 -9.43 -5.46
C LEU A 135 8.21 -10.58 -6.31
N ALA A 136 8.23 -11.80 -5.76
CA ALA A 136 7.68 -12.96 -6.47
C ALA A 136 6.17 -12.80 -6.69
N ASP A 137 5.44 -12.33 -5.66
CA ASP A 137 4.01 -12.07 -5.77
C ASP A 137 3.72 -11.07 -6.88
N GLU A 138 4.44 -9.97 -6.91
CA GLU A 138 4.23 -8.93 -7.92
C GLU A 138 4.54 -9.46 -9.32
N PHE A 139 5.65 -10.18 -9.46
CA PHE A 139 6.03 -10.74 -10.76
C PHE A 139 4.94 -11.66 -11.32
N VAL A 140 4.47 -12.58 -10.48
CA VAL A 140 3.43 -13.52 -10.91
C VAL A 140 2.15 -12.77 -11.28
N ALA A 141 1.77 -11.78 -10.49
CA ALA A 141 0.54 -11.04 -10.71
C ALA A 141 0.56 -10.28 -12.03
N ILE A 142 1.67 -9.62 -12.37
CA ILE A 142 1.70 -8.80 -13.59
C ILE A 142 1.76 -9.64 -14.87
N PHE A 143 2.22 -10.90 -14.79
CA PHE A 143 2.23 -11.77 -15.95
C PHE A 143 1.05 -12.74 -16.01
N LYS A 144 0.22 -12.78 -14.98
CA LYS A 144 -0.81 -13.81 -14.80
C LYS A 144 -1.74 -13.95 -15.98
N ASN A 145 -2.14 -12.84 -16.60
CA ASN A 145 -3.12 -12.87 -17.70
C ASN A 145 -2.48 -13.05 -19.06
N SER A 146 -1.16 -13.03 -19.15
CA SER A 146 -0.48 -13.16 -20.44
C SER A 146 0.34 -14.43 -20.58
N ILE A 147 0.68 -15.11 -19.48
CA ILE A 147 1.49 -16.32 -19.52
C ILE A 147 0.87 -17.37 -18.59
N ASP A 148 0.71 -18.57 -19.12
CA ASP A 148 0.36 -19.74 -18.31
C ASP A 148 1.67 -20.38 -17.85
N PHE A 149 2.06 -20.10 -16.61
CA PHE A 149 3.33 -20.57 -16.07
C PHE A 149 3.44 -22.09 -16.02
N SER A 150 2.31 -22.78 -15.90
CA SER A 150 2.34 -24.24 -15.83
C SER A 150 2.57 -24.90 -17.19
N ARG A 151 2.28 -24.19 -18.28
CA ARG A 151 2.38 -24.74 -19.64
C ARG A 151 3.48 -24.14 -20.48
N ASN A 152 3.77 -22.87 -20.30
CA ASN A 152 4.61 -22.14 -21.24
C ASN A 152 6.09 -22.11 -20.84
N ILE A 153 6.40 -22.38 -19.58
CA ILE A 153 7.76 -22.26 -19.07
C ILE A 153 8.50 -23.58 -19.18
N ARG A 154 9.76 -23.53 -19.60
CA ARG A 154 10.64 -24.68 -19.65
C ARG A 154 11.86 -24.46 -18.77
N LYS A 155 12.37 -25.53 -18.17
CA LYS A 155 13.63 -25.45 -17.44
C LYS A 155 14.70 -24.88 -18.36
N GLY A 156 15.47 -23.92 -17.86
CA GLY A 156 16.49 -23.23 -18.64
C GLY A 156 16.02 -21.94 -19.30
N ASP A 157 14.71 -21.69 -19.32
CA ASP A 157 14.23 -20.38 -19.74
C ASP A 157 14.74 -19.32 -18.77
N LYS A 158 15.02 -18.13 -19.29
CA LYS A 158 15.59 -17.05 -18.49
C LYS A 158 14.53 -16.08 -18.02
N LEU A 159 14.75 -15.55 -16.84
CA LEU A 159 13.92 -14.51 -16.24
C LEU A 159 14.84 -13.36 -15.84
N ILE A 160 14.53 -12.14 -16.28
CA ILE A 160 15.28 -10.95 -15.93
C ILE A 160 14.33 -9.98 -15.24
N LEU A 161 14.78 -9.40 -14.13
CA LEU A 161 14.02 -8.44 -13.36
C LEU A 161 14.87 -7.23 -13.01
N SER A 162 14.26 -6.06 -13.09
CA SER A 162 14.80 -4.84 -12.49
C SER A 162 13.75 -4.29 -11.56
N TYR A 163 14.12 -4.07 -10.30
CA TYR A 163 13.13 -3.71 -9.28
C TYR A 163 13.69 -2.80 -8.21
N GLU A 164 12.78 -2.21 -7.44
CA GLU A 164 13.06 -1.51 -6.19
C GLU A 164 12.13 -2.06 -5.12
N GLN A 165 12.65 -2.24 -3.92
CA GLN A 165 11.85 -2.66 -2.76
C GLN A 165 12.22 -1.81 -1.56
N LYS A 166 11.23 -1.17 -0.96
CA LYS A 166 11.44 -0.46 0.30
C LYS A 166 11.57 -1.47 1.44
N MET A 167 12.50 -1.19 2.34
CA MET A 167 12.74 -2.03 3.51
C MET A 167 12.58 -1.16 4.75
N ARG A 168 11.76 -1.63 5.69
CA ARG A 168 11.54 -0.93 6.95
C ARG A 168 11.94 -1.85 8.09
N LEU A 169 12.94 -1.41 8.85
CA LEU A 169 13.37 -2.14 10.05
C LEU A 169 13.56 -3.64 9.78
N GLY A 170 14.29 -3.92 8.71
CA GLY A 170 14.73 -5.27 8.38
C GLY A 170 13.75 -6.13 7.59
N LYS A 171 12.61 -5.59 7.17
CA LYS A 171 11.63 -6.36 6.40
C LYS A 171 11.08 -5.55 5.23
N PRO A 172 10.60 -6.24 4.19
CA PRO A 172 9.96 -5.51 3.08
C PRO A 172 8.80 -4.66 3.57
N HIS A 173 8.68 -3.47 3.01
CA HIS A 173 7.63 -2.51 3.36
C HIS A 173 6.93 -2.08 2.08
N GLY A 174 5.64 -2.43 1.98
CA GLY A 174 4.86 -2.14 0.79
C GLY A 174 5.21 -3.02 -0.39
N SER A 175 4.55 -2.80 -1.50
CA SER A 175 4.78 -3.56 -2.72
C SER A 175 6.05 -3.10 -3.43
N PRO A 176 6.80 -4.02 -4.03
CA PRO A 176 7.96 -3.60 -4.81
C PRO A 176 7.51 -2.93 -6.10
N ARG A 177 8.39 -2.10 -6.64
CA ARG A 177 8.20 -1.52 -7.95
C ARG A 177 9.06 -2.29 -8.93
N ILE A 178 8.43 -3.01 -9.84
CA ILE A 178 9.15 -3.68 -10.93
C ILE A 178 9.29 -2.65 -12.04
N LYS A 179 10.52 -2.31 -12.38
CA LYS A 179 10.80 -1.33 -13.44
C LYS A 179 10.67 -1.99 -14.82
N MET A 180 11.17 -3.20 -14.92
CA MET A 180 11.01 -4.00 -16.13
C MET A 180 11.19 -5.47 -15.80
N ALA A 181 10.61 -6.32 -16.64
CA ALA A 181 10.76 -7.75 -16.52
C ALA A 181 10.80 -8.37 -17.90
N MET A 182 11.55 -9.46 -18.01
CA MET A 182 11.51 -10.29 -19.20
C MET A 182 11.49 -11.73 -18.75
N ILE A 183 10.62 -12.53 -19.34
CA ILE A 183 10.62 -13.97 -19.09
C ILE A 183 10.53 -14.71 -20.42
N GLU A 184 11.36 -15.71 -20.58
CA GLU A 184 11.30 -16.58 -21.76
C GLU A 184 10.23 -17.65 -21.56
N THR A 185 9.48 -17.90 -22.61
CA THR A 185 8.59 -19.05 -22.70
C THR A 185 9.07 -19.88 -23.86
N ASN A 186 9.67 -21.01 -23.56
CA ASN A 186 10.32 -21.87 -24.55
C ASN A 186 11.31 -21.05 -25.41
N LYS A 187 12.20 -20.32 -24.72
CA LYS A 187 13.25 -19.47 -25.30
C LYS A 187 12.74 -18.19 -25.95
N LYS A 188 11.44 -17.97 -26.01
CA LYS A 188 10.87 -16.78 -26.64
C LYS A 188 10.66 -15.68 -25.57
N PRO A 189 11.22 -14.47 -25.76
CA PRO A 189 11.12 -13.44 -24.72
C PRO A 189 9.75 -12.76 -24.66
N ASN A 190 9.31 -12.46 -23.45
CA ASN A 190 8.10 -11.71 -23.17
C ASN A 190 8.49 -10.56 -22.25
N TYR A 191 8.21 -9.31 -22.65
CA TYR A 191 8.65 -8.13 -21.93
C TYR A 191 7.51 -7.44 -21.24
N LEU A 192 7.78 -6.89 -20.04
CA LEU A 192 6.89 -5.93 -19.37
C LEU A 192 7.71 -4.75 -18.90
N ILE A 193 7.24 -3.56 -19.24
CA ILE A 193 7.92 -2.31 -18.91
C ILE A 193 6.97 -1.44 -18.07
N ASN A 194 7.46 -0.94 -16.96
CA ASN A 194 6.71 0.01 -16.15
C ASN A 194 6.94 1.41 -16.73
N TYR A 195 5.88 2.01 -17.22
CA TYR A 195 5.92 3.37 -17.76
C TYR A 195 4.84 4.18 -17.06
N LYS A 196 5.28 5.20 -16.30
CA LYS A 196 4.39 6.08 -15.54
C LYS A 196 3.44 5.28 -14.62
N GLY A 197 3.98 4.23 -13.99
CA GLY A 197 3.25 3.46 -13.00
C GLY A 197 2.36 2.35 -13.54
N LYS A 198 2.35 2.14 -14.85
CA LYS A 198 1.55 1.08 -15.48
C LYS A 198 2.45 0.16 -16.27
N TYR A 199 2.02 -1.10 -16.40
CA TYR A 199 2.81 -2.12 -17.10
C TYR A 199 2.34 -2.27 -18.54
N PHE A 200 3.28 -2.20 -19.48
CA PHE A 200 3.03 -2.35 -20.90
C PHE A 200 3.91 -3.45 -21.48
N ASN A 201 3.38 -4.19 -22.45
CA ASN A 201 4.21 -5.16 -23.17
C ASN A 201 5.06 -4.43 -24.21
N GLU A 202 5.85 -5.19 -24.99
CA GLU A 202 6.77 -4.58 -25.94
C GLU A 202 6.07 -3.84 -27.08
N LYS A 203 4.79 -4.10 -27.29
CA LYS A 203 4.00 -3.40 -28.29
C LYS A 203 3.37 -2.13 -27.77
N GLY A 204 3.58 -1.81 -26.48
CA GLY A 204 2.98 -0.65 -25.87
C GLY A 204 1.53 -0.85 -25.44
N VAL A 205 1.13 -2.12 -25.26
CA VAL A 205 -0.22 -2.44 -24.79
C VAL A 205 -0.20 -2.61 -23.28
N GLU A 206 -1.10 -1.93 -22.59
CA GLU A 206 -1.19 -2.02 -21.13
C GLU A 206 -1.67 -3.42 -20.73
N ILE A 207 -0.95 -4.06 -19.83
CA ILE A 207 -1.21 -5.46 -19.48
C ILE A 207 -2.29 -5.63 -18.44
N GLU A 208 -2.21 -4.92 -17.31
CA GLU A 208 -3.23 -5.04 -16.28
C GLU A 208 -4.57 -4.45 -16.74
N GLY A 209 -4.52 -3.26 -17.32
CA GLY A 209 -5.69 -2.65 -17.93
C GLY A 209 -6.89 -2.46 -17.02
N PHE A 210 -6.66 -2.38 -15.69
CA PHE A 210 -7.75 -2.23 -14.73
C PHE A 210 -8.22 -0.78 -14.74
N TYR A 211 -9.54 -0.58 -14.79
CA TYR A 211 -10.08 0.77 -14.75
C TYR A 211 -11.44 0.76 -14.06
N LEU A 212 -11.79 1.93 -13.52
CA LEU A 212 -12.97 2.12 -12.70
C LEU A 212 -13.87 3.20 -13.32
N MET A 213 -15.18 3.09 -13.08
CA MET A 213 -16.05 4.21 -13.30
C MET A 213 -16.20 4.99 -11.98
N ARG A 214 -16.59 6.26 -12.09
CA ARG A 214 -16.85 7.08 -10.93
C ARG A 214 -18.05 6.48 -10.17
N PRO A 215 -17.93 6.25 -8.85
CA PRO A 215 -18.97 5.51 -8.12
C PRO A 215 -20.20 6.34 -7.78
N VAL A 216 -20.15 7.66 -7.91
CA VAL A 216 -21.30 8.53 -7.68
C VAL A 216 -21.43 9.47 -8.86
N ASP A 217 -22.66 9.65 -9.36
CA ASP A 217 -22.95 10.48 -10.53
C ASP A 217 -22.31 11.87 -10.37
N SER A 218 -21.58 12.30 -11.39
CA SER A 218 -20.88 13.58 -11.36
C SER A 218 -21.84 14.78 -11.33
N SER A 219 -23.08 14.60 -11.77
CA SER A 219 -24.08 15.66 -11.68
C SER A 219 -24.63 15.84 -10.27
N LYS A 220 -24.35 14.88 -9.37
CA LYS A 220 -24.87 14.88 -8.00
C LYS A 220 -23.78 14.89 -6.93
N SER A 221 -22.53 15.03 -7.32
CA SER A 221 -21.41 14.92 -6.38
C SER A 221 -20.23 15.74 -6.84
N TRP A 222 -19.36 16.06 -5.89
CA TRP A 222 -18.06 16.65 -6.20
C TRP A 222 -17.02 16.07 -5.26
N ILE A 223 -15.76 16.13 -5.67
CA ILE A 223 -14.68 15.64 -4.83
C ILE A 223 -14.39 16.67 -3.74
N SER A 224 -14.65 16.30 -2.49
CA SER A 224 -14.39 17.18 -1.36
C SER A 224 -13.05 16.93 -0.70
N SER A 225 -12.45 15.76 -0.92
CA SER A 225 -11.13 15.46 -0.38
C SER A 225 -10.43 14.43 -1.26
N HIS A 226 -9.18 14.74 -1.60
CA HIS A 226 -8.37 13.90 -2.48
C HIS A 226 -7.52 12.90 -1.70
N PHE A 227 -7.11 11.84 -2.37
CA PHE A 227 -6.19 10.86 -1.83
C PHE A 227 -4.83 11.48 -1.57
N SER A 228 -4.26 11.19 -0.41
CA SER A 228 -2.88 11.56 -0.12
C SER A 228 -2.34 10.63 0.97
N PRO A 229 -1.28 9.86 0.69
CA PRO A 229 -0.70 9.00 1.72
C PRO A 229 0.09 9.80 2.76
N LYS A 230 0.42 11.04 2.46
CA LYS A 230 1.23 11.87 3.37
C LYS A 230 1.05 13.33 2.96
N ARG A 231 0.33 14.11 3.78
CA ARG A 231 0.06 15.52 3.51
C ARG A 231 0.34 16.34 4.77
N TRP A 232 1.14 17.41 4.61
CA TRP A 232 1.48 18.27 5.73
C TRP A 232 0.28 19.12 6.15
N HIS A 233 0.01 19.17 7.45
CA HIS A 233 -1.04 20.02 8.02
C HIS A 233 -0.37 21.21 8.71
N PRO A 234 -0.54 22.43 8.18
CA PRO A 234 0.23 23.56 8.70
C PRO A 234 -0.15 24.00 10.10
N ILE A 235 -1.40 23.79 10.51
CA ILE A 235 -1.83 24.17 11.85
C ILE A 235 -1.37 23.14 12.89
N LEU A 236 -1.60 21.86 12.62
CA LEU A 236 -1.17 20.80 13.53
C LEU A 236 0.33 20.56 13.48
N LYS A 237 1.01 21.07 12.45
CA LYS A 237 2.46 20.92 12.25
C LYS A 237 2.90 19.47 12.26
N ARG A 238 2.14 18.65 11.57
CA ARG A 238 2.47 17.25 11.34
C ARG A 238 1.79 16.77 10.07
N TYR A 239 2.18 15.58 9.62
CA TYR A 239 1.60 14.99 8.43
C TYR A 239 0.28 14.30 8.76
N ARG A 240 -0.55 14.17 7.73
CA ARG A 240 -1.83 13.49 7.80
C ARG A 240 -2.01 12.65 6.53
N ALA A 241 -2.76 11.55 6.63
CA ALA A 241 -3.05 10.70 5.48
C ALA A 241 -4.55 10.70 5.19
N HIS A 242 -4.91 10.64 3.91
CA HIS A 242 -6.28 10.39 3.47
C HIS A 242 -6.21 9.29 2.43
N LEU A 243 -6.72 8.12 2.76
CA LEU A 243 -6.41 6.89 2.01
C LEU A 243 -7.49 6.53 0.99
N GLY A 244 -8.35 7.47 0.67
CA GLY A 244 -9.33 7.34 -0.38
C GLY A 244 -9.67 8.69 -0.95
N VAL A 245 -10.72 8.73 -1.74
CA VAL A 245 -11.29 9.97 -2.27
C VAL A 245 -12.68 10.14 -1.66
N ASP A 246 -12.99 11.35 -1.21
CA ASP A 246 -14.33 11.65 -0.69
C ASP A 246 -15.14 12.36 -1.77
N TYR A 247 -16.32 11.81 -2.04
CA TYR A 247 -17.32 12.42 -2.94
C TYR A 247 -18.45 12.96 -2.08
N ALA A 248 -18.54 14.28 -1.95
CA ALA A 248 -19.65 14.92 -1.24
C ALA A 248 -20.91 14.80 -2.09
N ALA A 249 -22.00 14.39 -1.46
CA ALA A 249 -23.30 14.21 -2.14
C ALA A 249 -24.37 14.14 -1.07
N ASN A 250 -25.62 14.42 -1.47
CA ASN A 250 -26.74 14.35 -0.55
C ASN A 250 -26.98 12.91 -0.08
N THR A 251 -27.44 12.78 1.16
CA THR A 251 -27.84 11.49 1.71
C THR A 251 -28.85 10.84 0.78
N GLY A 252 -28.65 9.56 0.47
CA GLY A 252 -29.53 8.80 -0.41
C GLY A 252 -29.11 8.79 -1.86
N THR A 253 -28.10 9.54 -2.23
CA THR A 253 -27.59 9.50 -3.61
C THR A 253 -27.07 8.08 -3.90
N PRO A 254 -27.43 7.48 -5.05
CA PRO A 254 -27.00 6.12 -5.34
C PRO A 254 -25.49 5.98 -5.48
N ILE A 255 -24.98 4.90 -4.91
CA ILE A 255 -23.58 4.49 -5.05
C ILE A 255 -23.55 3.29 -5.99
N LYS A 256 -22.66 3.35 -6.98
CA LYS A 256 -22.54 2.30 -8.00
C LYS A 256 -21.22 1.56 -7.86
N ALA A 257 -21.26 0.24 -8.13
CA ALA A 257 -20.03 -0.53 -8.20
C ALA A 257 -19.14 0.04 -9.29
N ALA A 258 -17.89 0.34 -8.95
CA ALA A 258 -16.98 1.01 -9.86
C ALA A 258 -16.45 0.08 -10.97
N ALA A 259 -16.56 -1.23 -10.78
CA ALA A 259 -16.17 -2.24 -11.76
C ALA A 259 -16.87 -3.54 -11.42
N ASP A 260 -16.86 -4.48 -12.37
CA ASP A 260 -17.39 -5.82 -12.12
C ASP A 260 -16.64 -6.47 -10.97
N GLY A 261 -17.36 -7.26 -10.16
CA GLY A 261 -16.70 -7.96 -9.07
C GLY A 261 -17.66 -8.73 -8.18
N ARG A 262 -17.17 -9.11 -7.02
CA ARG A 262 -17.93 -9.86 -6.02
C ARG A 262 -17.82 -9.15 -4.68
N VAL A 263 -18.96 -8.97 -4.01
CA VAL A 263 -18.98 -8.39 -2.67
C VAL A 263 -18.28 -9.33 -1.70
N VAL A 264 -17.24 -8.84 -1.02
CA VAL A 264 -16.51 -9.66 -0.04
C VAL A 264 -16.69 -9.15 1.39
N PHE A 265 -17.32 -8.01 1.55
CA PHE A 265 -17.71 -7.51 2.86
C PHE A 265 -18.90 -6.58 2.73
N ILE A 266 -19.89 -6.73 3.62
CA ILE A 266 -20.99 -5.79 3.76
C ILE A 266 -21.36 -5.75 5.24
N GLY A 267 -21.41 -4.57 5.82
CA GLY A 267 -21.71 -4.41 7.23
C GLY A 267 -21.06 -3.15 7.79
N THR A 268 -21.15 -3.01 9.10
CA THR A 268 -20.51 -1.90 9.80
C THR A 268 -19.04 -2.24 10.06
N LYS A 269 -18.15 -1.30 9.71
CA LYS A 269 -16.71 -1.53 9.79
C LYS A 269 -16.06 -0.33 10.50
N GLY A 270 -16.10 -0.34 11.82
CA GLY A 270 -15.46 0.68 12.65
C GLY A 270 -15.79 2.09 12.21
N GLY A 271 -14.77 2.92 12.08
CA GLY A 271 -14.93 4.32 11.68
C GLY A 271 -15.47 4.51 10.27
N TYR A 272 -15.37 3.50 9.42
CA TYR A 272 -15.95 3.57 8.08
C TYR A 272 -17.49 3.59 8.08
N GLY A 273 -18.12 3.17 9.21
CA GLY A 273 -19.58 3.05 9.24
C GLY A 273 -20.05 1.93 8.33
N LYS A 274 -21.22 2.11 7.75
CA LYS A 274 -21.77 1.12 6.83
C LYS A 274 -20.91 1.06 5.57
N THR A 275 -20.43 -0.13 5.26
CA THR A 275 -19.35 -0.34 4.27
C THR A 275 -19.66 -1.53 3.38
N ILE A 276 -19.28 -1.40 2.10
CA ILE A 276 -19.21 -2.53 1.17
C ILE A 276 -17.78 -2.58 0.62
N GLU A 277 -17.22 -3.80 0.51
CA GLU A 277 -15.99 -4.03 -0.22
C GLU A 277 -16.25 -4.97 -1.37
N ILE A 278 -15.70 -4.65 -2.55
CA ILE A 278 -15.86 -5.46 -3.75
C ILE A 278 -14.48 -5.92 -4.22
N ASP A 279 -14.36 -7.22 -4.46
CA ASP A 279 -13.15 -7.81 -5.03
C ASP A 279 -13.32 -7.94 -6.55
N HIS A 280 -12.43 -7.28 -7.29
CA HIS A 280 -12.48 -7.26 -8.76
C HIS A 280 -11.56 -8.28 -9.40
N GLY A 281 -10.88 -9.09 -8.58
CA GLY A 281 -9.90 -10.04 -9.09
C GLY A 281 -8.53 -9.42 -9.24
N ASN A 282 -7.54 -10.27 -9.42
CA ASN A 282 -6.15 -9.89 -9.66
C ASN A 282 -5.59 -8.96 -8.57
N GLY A 283 -6.12 -9.06 -7.35
CA GLY A 283 -5.66 -8.27 -6.21
C GLY A 283 -6.26 -6.88 -6.10
N PHE A 284 -7.20 -6.53 -6.97
CA PHE A 284 -7.86 -5.22 -6.91
C PHE A 284 -9.15 -5.30 -6.12
N LYS A 285 -9.32 -4.36 -5.19
CA LYS A 285 -10.57 -4.20 -4.42
C LYS A 285 -10.97 -2.73 -4.39
N THR A 286 -12.27 -2.49 -4.23
CA THR A 286 -12.76 -1.14 -3.92
C THR A 286 -13.57 -1.20 -2.63
N LEU A 287 -13.53 -0.09 -1.89
CA LEU A 287 -14.24 0.02 -0.61
C LEU A 287 -15.10 1.28 -0.65
N TYR A 288 -16.35 1.14 -0.18
CA TYR A 288 -17.37 2.18 -0.20
C TYR A 288 -17.87 2.37 1.22
N ALA A 289 -17.63 3.54 1.82
CA ALA A 289 -17.85 3.74 3.25
C ALA A 289 -18.82 4.88 3.54
N HIS A 290 -19.21 4.99 4.79
CA HIS A 290 -20.14 5.97 5.36
C HIS A 290 -21.53 5.91 4.71
N MET A 291 -21.91 4.71 4.23
CA MET A 291 -23.18 4.53 3.52
C MET A 291 -24.36 4.73 4.47
N ASN A 292 -25.46 5.24 3.92
CA ASN A 292 -26.71 5.34 4.67
C ASN A 292 -27.40 3.98 4.75
N ASP A 293 -27.39 3.27 3.63
CA ASP A 293 -28.04 1.97 3.52
C ASP A 293 -27.48 1.22 2.32
N TYR A 294 -27.75 -0.08 2.31
CA TYR A 294 -27.35 -0.94 1.20
C TYR A 294 -28.51 -1.12 0.23
N ARG A 295 -28.21 -1.36 -1.02
CA ARG A 295 -29.24 -1.72 -2.00
C ARG A 295 -29.81 -3.10 -1.61
N ARG A 296 -31.13 -3.21 -1.65
CA ARG A 296 -31.82 -4.48 -1.35
C ARG A 296 -31.28 -5.59 -2.24
N GLY A 297 -30.97 -6.73 -1.63
CA GLY A 297 -30.45 -7.90 -2.35
C GLY A 297 -28.94 -8.00 -2.39
N ILE A 298 -28.21 -6.94 -2.01
CA ILE A 298 -26.75 -7.01 -1.95
C ILE A 298 -26.34 -7.67 -0.64
N LYS A 299 -25.53 -8.71 -0.75
CA LYS A 299 -25.02 -9.44 0.43
C LYS A 299 -23.65 -9.99 0.11
N ASN A 300 -22.97 -10.50 1.13
CA ASN A 300 -21.65 -11.10 0.95
C ASN A 300 -21.73 -12.21 -0.10
N GLY A 301 -20.84 -12.16 -1.09
CA GLY A 301 -20.81 -13.13 -2.18
C GLY A 301 -21.56 -12.69 -3.43
N THR A 302 -22.37 -11.63 -3.36
CA THR A 302 -23.12 -11.16 -4.52
C THR A 302 -22.17 -10.70 -5.64
N ARG A 303 -22.42 -11.16 -6.86
CA ARG A 303 -21.70 -10.65 -8.02
C ARG A 303 -22.37 -9.37 -8.46
N VAL A 304 -21.58 -8.37 -8.75
CA VAL A 304 -22.06 -7.05 -9.19
C VAL A 304 -21.39 -6.66 -10.50
N LYS A 305 -22.08 -5.85 -11.26
CA LYS A 305 -21.54 -5.32 -12.52
C LYS A 305 -21.19 -3.85 -12.36
N ARG A 306 -20.21 -3.40 -13.13
CA ARG A 306 -19.88 -1.97 -13.20
C ARG A 306 -21.16 -1.16 -13.43
N GLY A 307 -21.37 -0.14 -12.59
CA GLY A 307 -22.55 0.72 -12.71
C GLY A 307 -23.77 0.26 -11.94
N GLN A 308 -23.75 -0.94 -11.39
CA GLN A 308 -24.87 -1.46 -10.59
C GLN A 308 -24.95 -0.72 -9.26
N ILE A 309 -26.16 -0.29 -8.89
CA ILE A 309 -26.36 0.38 -7.60
C ILE A 309 -26.14 -0.63 -6.48
N ILE A 310 -25.30 -0.29 -5.52
CA ILE A 310 -25.00 -1.17 -4.38
C ILE A 310 -25.45 -0.57 -3.06
N GLY A 311 -25.75 0.72 -3.02
CA GLY A 311 -26.18 1.38 -1.79
C GLY A 311 -26.33 2.87 -2.00
N TYR A 312 -26.32 3.60 -0.89
CA TYR A 312 -26.69 5.01 -0.90
C TYR A 312 -25.79 5.82 0.01
N VAL A 313 -25.46 7.04 -0.43
CA VAL A 313 -24.60 7.95 0.34
C VAL A 313 -25.23 8.26 1.69
N GLY A 314 -24.41 8.31 2.71
CA GLY A 314 -24.81 8.68 4.06
C GLY A 314 -23.69 9.36 4.81
N SER A 315 -23.78 9.28 6.14
CA SER A 315 -22.78 9.89 7.03
C SER A 315 -22.57 9.01 8.25
N THR A 316 -22.63 7.69 8.07
CA THR A 316 -22.44 6.75 9.18
C THR A 316 -20.94 6.62 9.50
N GLY A 317 -20.66 6.23 10.74
CA GLY A 317 -19.29 6.12 11.22
C GLY A 317 -18.66 7.48 11.52
N LEU A 318 -17.35 7.58 11.32
CA LEU A 318 -16.61 8.82 11.55
C LEU A 318 -16.74 9.75 10.35
N SER A 319 -17.80 10.54 10.35
CA SER A 319 -18.11 11.41 9.23
C SER A 319 -18.70 12.72 9.74
N THR A 320 -18.29 13.84 9.12
CA THR A 320 -18.80 15.16 9.52
C THR A 320 -19.97 15.63 8.64
N GLY A 321 -20.28 14.89 7.60
CA GLY A 321 -21.41 15.22 6.71
C GLY A 321 -21.53 14.22 5.61
N PRO A 322 -22.62 14.27 4.84
CA PRO A 322 -22.89 13.24 3.83
C PRO A 322 -21.82 13.19 2.73
N HIS A 323 -21.19 12.04 2.58
CA HIS A 323 -20.23 11.81 1.50
C HIS A 323 -19.96 10.32 1.35
N LEU A 324 -19.47 9.94 0.18
CA LEU A 324 -18.91 8.60 -0.04
C LEU A 324 -17.41 8.68 0.14
N HIS A 325 -16.88 7.86 1.02
CA HIS A 325 -15.43 7.63 1.09
C HIS A 325 -15.12 6.39 0.26
N PHE A 326 -14.28 6.54 -0.74
CA PHE A 326 -14.04 5.53 -1.77
C PHE A 326 -12.56 5.21 -1.85
N GLU A 327 -12.21 3.92 -1.67
CA GLU A 327 -10.82 3.47 -1.71
C GLU A 327 -10.59 2.47 -2.82
N LEU A 328 -9.41 2.54 -3.40
CA LEU A 328 -8.89 1.53 -4.31
C LEU A 328 -7.72 0.84 -3.63
N ILE A 329 -7.79 -0.47 -3.54
CA ILE A 329 -6.73 -1.29 -2.95
C ILE A 329 -6.18 -2.20 -4.05
N ARG A 330 -4.86 -2.18 -4.21
CA ARG A 330 -4.17 -3.04 -5.17
C ARG A 330 -3.19 -3.89 -4.39
N ARG A 331 -3.51 -5.18 -4.29
CA ARG A 331 -2.68 -6.16 -3.58
C ARG A 331 -2.23 -5.66 -2.20
N GLY A 332 -3.21 -5.16 -1.43
CA GLY A 332 -3.01 -4.72 -0.07
C GLY A 332 -2.55 -3.28 0.10
N THR A 333 -2.23 -2.57 -0.98
CA THR A 333 -1.78 -1.18 -0.92
C THR A 333 -2.86 -0.26 -1.48
N ARG A 334 -3.12 0.83 -0.80
CA ARG A 334 -4.11 1.79 -1.28
C ARG A 334 -3.51 2.71 -2.33
N UNK A 335 -4.21 2.76 -3.33
CA UNK A 335 -3.85 3.56 -4.43
C UNK A 335 -4.80 4.70 -4.50
N ASN A 336 -4.35 5.67 -5.38
CA ASN A 336 -5.25 6.78 -5.64
C ASN A 336 -6.35 6.35 -6.61
N PRO A 337 -7.60 6.32 -6.19
CA PRO A 337 -8.67 5.84 -7.06
C PRO A 337 -8.79 6.63 -8.38
N LEU A 338 -8.48 7.92 -8.35
CA LEU A 338 -8.60 8.76 -9.54
C LEU A 338 -7.65 8.34 -10.66
N SER A 339 -6.56 7.67 -10.32
CA SER A 339 -5.62 7.19 -11.33
C SER A 339 -6.21 6.05 -12.17
N ALA A 340 -7.25 5.40 -11.69
CA ALA A 340 -7.90 4.28 -12.38
C ALA A 340 -9.25 4.63 -12.98
N ILE A 341 -9.79 5.83 -12.70
CA ILE A 341 -11.12 6.21 -13.21
C ILE A 341 -10.99 6.69 -14.64
N LYS A 342 -11.50 5.89 -15.58
CA LYS A 342 -11.42 6.17 -17.01
C LYS A 342 -12.41 5.28 -17.76
N ILE A 343 -12.54 5.52 -19.05
CA ILE A 343 -13.52 4.81 -19.87
C ILE A 343 -13.01 3.44 -20.31
N GLU A 344 -11.72 3.36 -20.60
CA GLU A 344 -11.12 2.13 -21.12
C GLU A 344 -9.65 2.08 -20.77
N LYS A 345 -8.97 0.99 -21.14
CA LYS A 345 -7.54 0.85 -20.94
C LYS A 345 -6.78 2.01 -21.58
N ASP A 346 -5.68 2.40 -20.97
CA ASP A 346 -4.83 3.42 -21.55
C ASP A 346 -4.15 2.89 -22.81
N SER A 347 -3.99 3.75 -23.79
CA SER A 347 -3.18 3.46 -24.97
C SER A 347 -2.19 4.61 -25.15
N LEU A 348 -0.98 4.25 -25.57
CA LEU A 348 0.09 5.21 -25.77
C LEU A 348 -0.03 5.82 -27.15
N SER A 349 0.13 7.14 -27.25
CA SER A 349 0.10 7.84 -28.52
C SER A 349 1.05 9.02 -28.49
N GLY A 350 1.44 9.49 -29.68
CA GLY A 350 2.23 10.68 -29.83
C GLY A 350 3.53 10.64 -29.02
N GLU A 351 3.73 11.64 -28.20
CA GLU A 351 4.95 11.80 -27.42
C GLU A 351 5.15 10.63 -26.43
N GLU A 352 4.07 10.15 -25.82
CA GLU A 352 4.18 9.03 -24.89
C GLU A 352 4.66 7.76 -25.59
N LYS A 353 4.19 7.54 -26.81
CA LYS A 353 4.63 6.37 -27.58
C LYS A 353 6.12 6.44 -27.87
N ARG A 354 6.62 7.62 -28.23
CA ARG A 354 8.05 7.81 -28.48
C ARG A 354 8.88 7.61 -27.21
N GLU A 355 8.41 8.18 -26.09
CA GLU A 355 9.08 8.01 -24.80
C GLU A 355 9.15 6.54 -24.40
N PHE A 356 8.02 5.84 -24.57
CA PHE A 356 7.96 4.42 -24.25
C PHE A 356 8.92 3.61 -25.11
N GLN A 357 8.95 3.89 -26.41
CA GLN A 357 9.84 3.15 -27.30
C GLN A 357 11.31 3.34 -26.92
N ALA A 358 11.69 4.57 -26.55
CA ALA A 358 13.06 4.84 -26.09
C ALA A 358 13.36 4.08 -24.80
N LEU A 359 12.40 4.07 -23.88
CA LEU A 359 12.57 3.34 -22.62
C LEU A 359 12.69 1.84 -22.86
N LEU A 360 11.84 1.29 -23.73
CA LEU A 360 11.89 -0.14 -24.09
C LEU A 360 13.25 -0.50 -24.68
N ASN A 361 13.74 0.32 -25.61
CA ASN A 361 15.05 0.05 -26.23
C ASN A 361 16.16 0.08 -25.18
N SER A 362 16.11 1.02 -24.25
CA SER A 362 17.06 1.12 -23.15
C SER A 362 17.03 -0.14 -22.29
N TYR A 363 15.84 -0.62 -21.94
CA TYR A 363 15.73 -1.83 -21.12
C TYR A 363 16.13 -3.09 -21.88
N LYS A 364 15.86 -3.17 -23.19
CA LYS A 364 16.33 -4.31 -23.97
C LYS A 364 17.86 -4.39 -23.97
N ALA A 365 18.54 -3.25 -24.09
CA ALA A 365 20.00 -3.20 -24.00
C ALA A 365 20.48 -3.66 -22.62
N LYS A 366 19.79 -3.22 -21.56
CA LYS A 366 20.13 -3.61 -20.18
C LYS A 366 19.95 -5.12 -19.99
N ILE A 367 18.89 -5.67 -20.56
CA ILE A 367 18.63 -7.11 -20.48
C ILE A 367 19.75 -7.89 -21.15
N GLU A 368 20.17 -7.48 -22.36
CA GLU A 368 21.27 -8.14 -23.06
C GLU A 368 22.56 -8.10 -22.23
N GLN A 369 22.86 -6.96 -21.64
CA GLN A 369 24.03 -6.79 -20.78
C GLN A 369 23.94 -7.71 -19.56
N THR A 370 22.78 -7.76 -18.92
CA THR A 370 22.55 -8.57 -17.72
C THR A 370 22.78 -10.05 -18.02
N ILE A 371 22.29 -10.51 -19.16
CA ILE A 371 22.47 -11.90 -19.58
C ILE A 371 23.95 -12.15 -19.92
N ALA A 372 24.57 -11.27 -20.70
CA ALA A 372 25.97 -11.45 -21.12
C ALA A 372 26.93 -11.52 -19.94
N GLN A 373 26.68 -10.70 -18.93
CA GLN A 373 27.53 -10.66 -17.74
C GLN A 373 27.07 -11.63 -16.63
N ASN A 374 25.96 -12.32 -16.87
CA ASN A 374 25.38 -13.28 -15.93
C ASN A 374 25.27 -12.68 -14.53
N ILE A 375 24.58 -11.55 -14.45
CA ILE A 375 24.43 -10.83 -13.17
C ILE A 375 23.40 -11.58 -12.33
N ILE A 376 23.88 -12.19 -11.25
CA ILE A 376 23.00 -12.98 -10.37
C ILE A 376 22.26 -12.09 -9.38
N PRO A 377 21.11 -12.54 -8.86
CA PRO A 377 20.34 -11.74 -7.91
C PRO A 377 21.09 -11.48 -6.60
N LYS A 378 20.88 -10.31 -6.03
CA LYS A 378 21.27 -10.05 -4.65
C LYS A 378 20.30 -10.77 -3.73
N LYS A 379 20.86 -11.46 -2.73
CA LYS A 379 20.06 -12.11 -1.71
C LYS A 379 19.87 -11.13 -0.55
N ILE A 380 18.63 -10.76 -0.29
CA ILE A 380 18.32 -9.68 0.65
C ILE A 380 18.28 -10.23 2.06
N ASP A 381 18.95 -9.54 2.99
CA ASP A 381 18.87 -9.90 4.41
C ASP A 381 17.53 -9.48 4.98
N ILE A 382 16.80 -10.44 5.52
CA ILE A 382 15.48 -10.20 6.11
C ILE A 382 15.55 -10.61 7.58
N LEU A 383 15.13 -9.68 8.44
CA LEU A 383 15.16 -9.89 9.88
C LEU A 383 14.19 -11.01 10.26
N PRO A 384 14.64 -12.04 10.97
CA PRO A 384 13.72 -13.10 11.43
C PRO A 384 12.71 -12.58 12.42
N ASP A 385 11.54 -13.22 12.46
CA ASP A 385 10.53 -12.88 13.47
C ASP A 385 11.04 -13.16 14.87
N GLY A 386 10.66 -12.32 15.80
CA GLY A 386 11.03 -12.50 17.21
C GLY A 386 12.39 -12.00 17.59
N GLU A 387 13.20 -11.51 16.67
CA GLU A 387 14.51 -11.00 17.02
C GLU A 387 14.39 -9.66 17.74
N GLN A 388 15.10 -9.55 18.86
CA GLN A 388 15.09 -8.32 19.65
C GLN A 388 16.04 -7.29 19.06
N ILE A 389 15.70 -6.03 19.22
CA ILE A 389 16.48 -4.92 18.69
C ILE A 389 16.82 -3.97 19.82
N THR A 390 18.09 -3.60 19.90
CA THR A 390 18.57 -2.65 20.91
C THR A 390 18.67 -1.27 20.28
N LEU A 391 18.13 -0.27 20.96
CA LEU A 391 18.04 1.09 20.41
C LEU A 391 18.89 2.09 21.15
N ILE A 392 19.20 3.16 20.46
CA ILE A 392 19.98 4.26 20.98
C ILE A 392 19.38 5.58 20.59
N ALA A 393 19.31 6.58 20.61
CA ALA A 393 18.60 7.83 20.45
C ALA A 393 18.42 8.31 19.01
N GLN A 394 17.53 9.23 18.79
CA GLN A 394 17.18 9.73 17.45
C GLN A 394 17.17 11.26 17.36
N ALA A 395 17.13 11.75 16.12
CA ALA A 395 17.01 13.17 15.85
C ALA A 395 15.56 13.64 16.00
N PRO A 396 15.35 14.92 16.38
CA PRO A 396 13.97 15.44 16.47
C PRO A 396 13.31 15.52 15.09
N ILE A 397 11.98 15.46 15.10
CA ILE A 397 11.18 15.60 13.89
C ILE A 397 11.25 17.04 13.41
N GLN A 398 11.53 17.24 12.13
CA GLN A 398 11.62 18.56 11.53
C GLN A 398 10.50 18.77 10.52
N ALA A 399 10.11 20.02 10.34
CA ALA A 399 9.12 20.37 9.33
C ALA A 399 9.68 20.08 7.94
N PRO A 400 8.83 19.70 6.97
CA PRO A 400 9.29 19.39 5.63
C PRO A 400 9.80 20.64 4.91
N SER A 401 10.64 20.42 3.92
CA SER A 401 11.10 21.50 3.06
C SER A 401 9.91 22.06 2.26
N LYS A 402 10.13 23.23 1.64
CA LYS A 402 9.08 23.84 0.83
C LYS A 402 8.62 22.93 -0.31
N LYS A 403 9.51 22.10 -0.83
CA LYS A 403 9.18 21.19 -1.92
C LYS A 403 8.26 20.06 -1.50
N GLU A 404 8.23 19.73 -0.22
CA GLU A 404 7.41 18.63 0.29
C GLU A 404 6.02 19.06 0.72
N LYS A 405 5.73 20.36 0.69
CA LYS A 405 4.46 20.89 1.19
C LYS A 405 3.34 20.92 0.14
N ILE A 406 3.64 20.61 -1.12
CA ILE A 406 2.66 20.66 -2.21
C ILE A 406 2.02 19.30 -2.45
#